data_32df01ce26787d196378c9be62a58234
#
_entry.id   32df01ce26787d196378c9be62a58234
#
_cell.length_a   1.000
_cell.length_b   1.000
_cell.length_c   1.000
_cell.angle_alpha   90.00
_cell.angle_beta   90.00
_cell.angle_gamma   90.00
#
_symmetry.space_group_name_H-M   'P 1'
#
loop_
_entity.id
_entity.type
_entity.pdbx_description
1 polymer ?
#
loop_
_entity_poly.entity_id
_entity_poly.type
_entity_poly.pdbx_seq_one_letter_code
_entity_poly.pdbx_strand_id
1 'polypeptide(L)'
;MEHDYRPVPLNKEVLDAEMFNTKNKNDVIVKVIEKAMKDKSQALAFVSTRRFTESLATYVSGKINKKINVKQREAFKEVAQKLLEVPKKKGSLPTSTCVKLAEAAEKGVAFHHAGLFNEQKEIIEDEFRKGNILMITATPSLMYGVNLPSKTVVIRDHTRWTSNGPQPIPVFDYEQMSGRAGR
;
A
#
# COMPACT_ATOMS: atom_id res chain seq x y z
N MET A 1 10.13 -33.19 -6.21
CA MET A 1 10.86 -32.03 -5.69
C MET A 1 10.68 -30.90 -6.70
N GLU A 2 9.67 -30.06 -6.49
CA GLU A 2 9.52 -28.84 -7.28
C GLU A 2 10.59 -27.85 -6.80
N HIS A 3 11.58 -27.59 -7.65
CA HIS A 3 12.51 -26.51 -7.43
C HIS A 3 11.73 -25.20 -7.64
N ASP A 4 11.43 -24.55 -6.54
CA ASP A 4 10.84 -23.21 -6.51
C ASP A 4 11.89 -22.23 -7.06
N TYR A 5 12.03 -22.21 -8.41
CA TYR A 5 12.96 -21.33 -9.10
C TYR A 5 12.44 -19.89 -9.00
N ARG A 6 12.95 -19.18 -8.02
CA ARG A 6 12.67 -17.78 -7.83
C ARG A 6 13.89 -16.97 -8.31
N PRO A 7 13.75 -16.11 -9.34
CA PRO A 7 14.88 -15.37 -9.89
C PRO A 7 15.48 -14.37 -8.90
N VAL A 8 14.71 -13.95 -7.88
CA VAL A 8 15.19 -13.03 -6.81
C VAL A 8 14.92 -13.69 -5.45
N PRO A 9 15.94 -13.81 -4.57
CA PRO A 9 15.76 -14.37 -3.23
C PRO A 9 14.77 -13.54 -2.41
N LEU A 10 13.87 -14.22 -1.69
CA LEU A 10 12.94 -13.60 -0.76
C LEU A 10 13.51 -13.65 0.65
N ASN A 11 13.87 -12.49 1.18
CA ASN A 11 14.23 -12.36 2.59
C ASN A 11 12.97 -12.05 3.40
N LYS A 12 12.66 -12.88 4.39
CA LYS A 12 11.53 -12.69 5.30
C LYS A 12 12.08 -12.26 6.67
N GLU A 13 11.55 -11.16 7.19
CA GLU A 13 11.93 -10.62 8.49
C GLU A 13 10.66 -10.36 9.32
N VAL A 14 10.72 -10.69 10.60
CA VAL A 14 9.68 -10.30 11.56
C VAL A 14 10.17 -9.04 12.27
N LEU A 15 9.43 -7.94 12.10
CA LEU A 15 9.76 -6.65 12.72
C LEU A 15 8.85 -6.41 13.92
N ASP A 16 9.46 -6.23 15.09
CA ASP A 16 8.74 -5.82 16.28
C ASP A 16 8.81 -4.30 16.47
N ALA A 17 7.76 -3.73 17.04
CA ALA A 17 7.70 -2.31 17.37
C ALA A 17 8.79 -1.90 18.38
N GLU A 18 9.17 -2.79 19.29
CA GLU A 18 10.24 -2.57 20.27
C GLU A 18 11.61 -2.37 19.61
N MET A 19 11.88 -3.03 18.48
CA MET A 19 13.11 -2.84 17.70
C MET A 19 13.30 -1.40 17.22
N PHE A 20 12.22 -0.64 17.15
CA PHE A 20 12.19 0.75 16.67
C PHE A 20 11.88 1.75 17.80
N ASN A 21 11.95 1.33 19.05
CA ASN A 21 11.61 2.14 20.23
C ASN A 21 10.21 2.80 20.11
N THR A 22 9.24 2.08 19.58
CA THR A 22 7.86 2.54 19.44
C THR A 22 6.88 1.49 19.96
N LYS A 23 5.70 1.95 20.39
CA LYS A 23 4.56 1.07 20.72
C LYS A 23 3.55 0.98 19.58
N ASN A 24 3.75 1.76 18.52
CA ASN A 24 2.81 1.84 17.40
C ASN A 24 3.36 1.06 16.19
N LYS A 25 2.69 -0.02 15.83
CA LYS A 25 3.03 -0.82 14.64
C LYS A 25 3.10 0.01 13.34
N ASN A 26 2.35 1.09 13.24
CA ASN A 26 2.38 1.95 12.06
C ASN A 26 3.69 2.74 11.94
N ASP A 27 4.38 3.03 13.05
CA ASP A 27 5.71 3.67 13.01
C ASP A 27 6.76 2.75 12.41
N VAL A 28 6.65 1.44 12.64
CA VAL A 28 7.50 0.44 11.98
C VAL A 28 7.35 0.54 10.47
N ILE A 29 6.11 0.65 9.98
CA ILE A 29 5.83 0.79 8.55
C ILE A 29 6.39 2.11 7.99
N VAL A 30 6.30 3.20 8.76
CA VAL A 30 6.96 4.46 8.38
C VAL A 30 8.47 4.27 8.20
N LYS A 31 9.14 3.53 9.08
CA LYS A 31 10.58 3.23 8.94
C LYS A 31 10.89 2.38 7.72
N VAL A 32 10.03 1.40 7.43
CA VAL A 32 10.17 0.56 6.24
C VAL A 32 10.06 1.39 4.96
N ILE A 33 9.05 2.27 4.86
CA ILE A 33 8.90 3.12 3.68
C ILE A 33 10.02 4.16 3.56
N GLU A 34 10.50 4.72 4.67
CA GLU A 34 11.66 5.62 4.67
C GLU A 34 12.92 4.94 4.13
N LYS A 35 13.13 3.66 4.47
CA LYS A 35 14.21 2.85 3.90
C LYS A 35 13.99 2.62 2.40
N ALA A 36 12.77 2.24 1.99
CA ALA A 36 12.43 2.05 0.59
C ALA A 36 12.65 3.34 -0.23
N MET A 37 12.29 4.51 0.30
CA MET A 37 12.54 5.81 -0.34
C MET A 37 14.04 6.08 -0.54
N LYS A 38 14.90 5.78 0.44
CA LYS A 38 16.35 5.89 0.31
C LYS A 38 16.91 4.97 -0.78
N ASP A 39 16.36 3.77 -0.86
CA ASP A 39 16.72 2.77 -1.85
C ASP A 39 16.07 3.02 -3.24
N LYS A 40 15.35 4.14 -3.40
CA LYS A 40 14.59 4.49 -4.61
C LYS A 40 13.65 3.35 -5.04
N SER A 41 13.02 2.70 -4.09
CA SER A 41 12.11 1.57 -4.29
C SER A 41 10.73 1.85 -3.70
N GLN A 42 9.80 0.97 -3.97
CA GLN A 42 8.41 1.07 -3.56
C GLN A 42 8.04 -0.04 -2.57
N ALA A 43 6.95 0.17 -1.83
CA ALA A 43 6.44 -0.79 -0.87
C ALA A 43 4.94 -1.07 -1.04
N LEU A 44 4.54 -2.32 -0.78
CA LEU A 44 3.15 -2.71 -0.57
C LEU A 44 2.95 -3.03 0.90
N ALA A 45 1.84 -2.58 1.50
CA ALA A 45 1.48 -2.96 2.85
C ALA A 45 0.07 -3.56 2.90
N PHE A 46 -0.02 -4.79 3.38
CA PHE A 46 -1.29 -5.50 3.54
C PHE A 46 -1.83 -5.36 4.95
N VAL A 47 -3.10 -5.02 5.05
CA VAL A 47 -3.87 -4.87 6.30
C VAL A 47 -5.23 -5.54 6.16
N SER A 48 -5.83 -5.92 7.28
CA SER A 48 -7.00 -6.80 7.32
C SER A 48 -8.31 -6.17 6.83
N THR A 49 -8.48 -4.85 6.90
CA THR A 49 -9.76 -4.18 6.58
C THR A 49 -9.59 -2.95 5.71
N ARG A 50 -10.66 -2.57 4.98
CA ARG A 50 -10.71 -1.33 4.18
C ARG A 50 -10.38 -0.09 5.03
N ARG A 51 -10.99 0.02 6.22
CA ARG A 51 -10.73 1.12 7.14
C ARG A 51 -9.26 1.22 7.55
N PHE A 52 -8.60 0.09 7.73
CA PHE A 52 -7.17 0.08 8.05
C PHE A 52 -6.30 0.48 6.85
N THR A 53 -6.70 0.19 5.61
CA THR A 53 -5.96 0.70 4.45
C THR A 53 -5.99 2.22 4.40
N GLU A 54 -7.17 2.85 4.56
CA GLU A 54 -7.34 4.29 4.57
C GLU A 54 -6.55 4.95 5.72
N SER A 55 -6.73 4.44 6.96
CA SER A 55 -6.06 5.02 8.13
C SER A 55 -4.55 4.87 8.09
N LEU A 56 -4.03 3.74 7.61
CA LEU A 56 -2.58 3.53 7.46
C LEU A 56 -2.01 4.45 6.38
N ALA A 57 -2.67 4.58 5.22
CA ALA A 57 -2.25 5.49 4.17
C ALA A 57 -2.17 6.94 4.66
N THR A 58 -3.21 7.40 5.34
CA THR A 58 -3.24 8.75 5.94
C THR A 58 -2.12 8.94 6.96
N TYR A 59 -1.90 7.95 7.83
CA TYR A 59 -0.84 8.01 8.84
C TYR A 59 0.55 8.10 8.22
N VAL A 60 0.87 7.17 7.32
CA VAL A 60 2.19 7.10 6.67
C VAL A 60 2.45 8.34 5.82
N SER A 61 1.49 8.76 5.00
CA SER A 61 1.62 9.94 4.14
C SER A 61 1.89 11.21 4.94
N GLY A 62 1.26 11.38 6.10
CA GLY A 62 1.52 12.50 7.01
C GLY A 62 2.96 12.50 7.54
N LYS A 63 3.49 11.33 7.87
CA LYS A 63 4.85 11.20 8.44
C LYS A 63 5.95 11.42 7.40
N ILE A 64 5.80 10.88 6.17
CA ILE A 64 6.83 10.99 5.13
C ILE A 64 6.79 12.32 4.35
N ASN A 65 5.73 13.11 4.48
CA ASN A 65 5.52 14.33 3.68
C ASN A 65 6.73 15.30 3.67
N LYS A 66 7.42 15.44 4.80
CA LYS A 66 8.60 16.32 4.91
C LYS A 66 9.82 15.81 4.13
N LYS A 67 9.83 14.54 3.71
CA LYS A 67 10.94 13.89 3.01
C LYS A 67 10.77 13.85 1.49
N ILE A 68 9.63 14.33 0.99
CA ILE A 68 9.29 14.36 -0.43
C ILE A 68 9.95 15.58 -1.08
N ASN A 69 10.71 15.37 -2.15
CA ASN A 69 11.33 16.46 -2.91
C ASN A 69 10.32 17.15 -3.84
N VAL A 70 10.72 18.30 -4.41
CA VAL A 70 9.84 19.14 -5.25
C VAL A 70 9.34 18.38 -6.48
N LYS A 71 10.21 17.68 -7.19
CA LYS A 71 9.85 16.90 -8.39
C LYS A 71 8.83 15.81 -8.10
N GLN A 72 9.04 15.07 -7.00
CA GLN A 72 8.09 14.06 -6.55
C GLN A 72 6.74 14.68 -6.20
N ARG A 73 6.74 15.83 -5.54
CA ARG A 73 5.52 16.53 -5.14
C ARG A 73 4.66 16.94 -6.31
N GLU A 74 5.26 17.39 -7.41
CA GLU A 74 4.53 17.71 -8.64
C GLU A 74 3.87 16.47 -9.24
N ALA A 75 4.62 15.37 -9.41
CA ALA A 75 4.08 14.12 -9.91
C ALA A 75 2.94 13.57 -9.02
N PHE A 76 3.09 13.65 -7.71
CA PHE A 76 2.06 13.18 -6.77
C PHE A 76 0.78 14.02 -6.81
N LYS A 77 0.90 15.34 -7.02
CA LYS A 77 -0.26 16.22 -7.23
C LYS A 77 -1.04 15.85 -8.48
N GLU A 78 -0.35 15.53 -9.57
CA GLU A 78 -1.01 15.08 -10.81
C GLU A 78 -1.79 13.78 -10.58
N VAL A 79 -1.23 12.83 -9.83
CA VAL A 79 -1.92 11.58 -9.46
C VAL A 79 -3.18 11.89 -8.65
N ALA A 80 -3.08 12.76 -7.64
CA ALA A 80 -4.21 13.15 -6.79
C ALA A 80 -5.34 13.81 -7.61
N GLN A 81 -5.00 14.67 -8.56
CA GLN A 81 -5.97 15.30 -9.47
C GLN A 81 -6.69 14.25 -10.33
N LYS A 82 -5.95 13.32 -10.96
CA LYS A 82 -6.54 12.22 -11.73
C LYS A 82 -7.55 11.43 -10.90
N LEU A 83 -7.22 11.12 -9.66
CA LEU A 83 -8.09 10.36 -8.75
C LEU A 83 -9.39 11.10 -8.40
N LEU A 84 -9.33 12.44 -8.23
CA LEU A 84 -10.50 13.29 -7.97
C LEU A 84 -11.38 13.52 -9.20
N GLU A 85 -10.82 13.40 -10.39
CA GLU A 85 -11.59 13.54 -11.63
C GLU A 85 -12.51 12.35 -11.91
N VAL A 86 -12.16 11.15 -11.42
CA VAL A 86 -12.94 9.93 -11.69
C VAL A 86 -14.41 10.07 -11.28
N PRO A 87 -14.77 10.44 -10.04
CA PRO A 87 -16.17 10.62 -9.67
C PRO A 87 -16.84 11.75 -10.47
N LYS A 88 -16.13 12.83 -10.77
CA LYS A 88 -16.67 13.96 -11.56
C LYS A 88 -17.04 13.54 -12.98
N LYS A 89 -16.19 12.76 -13.66
CA LYS A 89 -16.46 12.22 -15.00
C LYS A 89 -17.69 11.29 -15.03
N LYS A 90 -18.03 10.70 -13.87
CA LYS A 90 -19.24 9.89 -13.69
C LYS A 90 -20.46 10.69 -13.23
N GLY A 91 -20.40 12.01 -13.23
CA GLY A 91 -21.49 12.88 -12.79
C GLY A 91 -21.72 12.87 -11.27
N SER A 92 -20.72 12.43 -10.48
CA SER A 92 -20.81 12.33 -9.02
C SER A 92 -19.85 13.30 -8.34
N LEU A 93 -20.23 13.76 -7.16
CA LEU A 93 -19.28 14.48 -6.30
C LEU A 93 -18.28 13.49 -5.67
N PRO A 94 -17.03 13.91 -5.45
CA PRO A 94 -16.06 13.11 -4.72
C PRO A 94 -16.57 12.77 -3.30
N THR A 95 -16.56 11.50 -2.96
CA THR A 95 -16.89 11.05 -1.59
C THR A 95 -15.75 11.38 -0.63
N SER A 96 -15.99 11.25 0.69
CA SER A 96 -14.93 11.39 1.69
C SER A 96 -13.76 10.43 1.46
N THR A 97 -14.03 9.22 0.97
CA THR A 97 -12.99 8.24 0.59
C THR A 97 -12.16 8.75 -0.60
N CYS A 98 -12.79 9.35 -1.62
CA CYS A 98 -12.07 9.93 -2.76
C CYS A 98 -11.15 11.08 -2.33
N VAL A 99 -11.62 11.94 -1.42
CA VAL A 99 -10.83 13.06 -0.89
C VAL A 99 -9.62 12.54 -0.10
N LYS A 100 -9.83 11.61 0.83
CA LYS A 100 -8.74 10.99 1.59
C LYS A 100 -7.71 10.30 0.70
N LEU A 101 -8.17 9.64 -0.39
CA LEU A 101 -7.28 9.00 -1.34
C LEU A 101 -6.39 10.02 -2.04
N ALA A 102 -6.97 11.11 -2.51
CA ALA A 102 -6.22 12.18 -3.16
C ALA A 102 -5.22 12.85 -2.20
N GLU A 103 -5.63 13.17 -0.96
CA GLU A 103 -4.76 13.74 0.06
C GLU A 103 -3.56 12.85 0.42
N ALA A 104 -3.75 11.53 0.45
CA ALA A 104 -2.67 10.58 0.65
C ALA A 104 -1.77 10.50 -0.60
N ALA A 105 -2.37 10.50 -1.80
CA ALA A 105 -1.67 10.42 -3.08
C ALA A 105 -0.78 11.64 -3.33
N GLU A 106 -1.19 12.85 -2.93
CA GLU A 106 -0.35 14.06 -2.96
C GLU A 106 0.95 13.93 -2.16
N LYS A 107 1.01 12.94 -1.27
CA LYS A 107 2.17 12.62 -0.43
C LYS A 107 2.79 11.27 -0.80
N GLY A 108 2.48 10.76 -2.01
CA GLY A 108 3.07 9.54 -2.56
C GLY A 108 2.55 8.23 -1.97
N VAL A 109 1.44 8.25 -1.22
CA VAL A 109 0.83 7.05 -0.64
C VAL A 109 -0.59 6.90 -1.16
N ALA A 110 -0.96 5.70 -1.58
CA ALA A 110 -2.33 5.39 -1.95
C ALA A 110 -2.87 4.21 -1.12
N PHE A 111 -4.18 4.09 -1.06
CA PHE A 111 -4.82 2.88 -0.57
C PHE A 111 -5.63 2.21 -1.68
N HIS A 112 -5.76 0.89 -1.59
CA HIS A 112 -6.42 0.08 -2.59
C HIS A 112 -7.33 -0.97 -1.93
N HIS A 113 -8.63 -0.87 -2.19
CA HIS A 113 -9.64 -1.83 -1.72
C HIS A 113 -10.88 -1.82 -2.61
N ALA A 114 -11.75 -2.81 -2.45
CA ALA A 114 -12.93 -3.01 -3.28
C ALA A 114 -13.99 -1.86 -3.22
N GLY A 115 -13.84 -0.91 -2.29
CA GLY A 115 -14.74 0.25 -2.17
C GLY A 115 -14.38 1.43 -3.08
N LEU A 116 -13.28 1.37 -3.83
CA LEU A 116 -12.88 2.39 -4.78
C LEU A 116 -13.54 2.14 -6.15
N PHE A 117 -13.67 3.21 -6.96
CA PHE A 117 -14.01 3.08 -8.37
C PHE A 117 -12.94 2.25 -9.10
N ASN A 118 -13.36 1.49 -10.12
CA ASN A 118 -12.41 0.67 -10.89
C ASN A 118 -11.34 1.53 -11.54
N GLU A 119 -11.71 2.67 -12.11
CA GLU A 119 -10.77 3.60 -12.72
C GLU A 119 -9.78 4.21 -11.70
N GLN A 120 -10.20 4.42 -10.44
CA GLN A 120 -9.27 4.84 -9.40
C GLN A 120 -8.25 3.75 -9.08
N LYS A 121 -8.68 2.49 -9.05
CA LYS A 121 -7.78 1.33 -8.85
C LYS A 121 -6.76 1.23 -9.99
N GLU A 122 -7.21 1.34 -11.24
CA GLU A 122 -6.35 1.33 -12.42
C GLU A 122 -5.32 2.48 -12.39
N ILE A 123 -5.75 3.70 -12.04
CA ILE A 123 -4.84 4.85 -11.88
C ILE A 123 -3.78 4.56 -10.81
N ILE A 124 -4.17 4.05 -9.64
CA ILE A 124 -3.23 3.73 -8.56
C ILE A 124 -2.20 2.69 -9.03
N GLU A 125 -2.65 1.65 -9.71
CA GLU A 125 -1.80 0.57 -10.22
C GLU A 125 -0.81 1.08 -11.26
N ASP A 126 -1.27 1.87 -12.23
CA ASP A 126 -0.43 2.44 -13.27
C ASP A 126 0.58 3.45 -12.74
N GLU A 127 0.15 4.33 -11.86
CA GLU A 127 1.04 5.33 -11.26
C GLU A 127 2.04 4.69 -10.28
N PHE A 128 1.69 3.58 -9.65
CA PHE A 128 2.63 2.79 -8.88
C PHE A 128 3.69 2.15 -9.78
N ARG A 129 3.31 1.53 -10.92
CA ARG A 129 4.27 0.98 -11.89
C ARG A 129 5.22 2.03 -12.45
N LYS A 130 4.76 3.27 -12.61
CA LYS A 130 5.58 4.42 -13.06
C LYS A 130 6.48 5.01 -11.97
N GLY A 131 6.33 4.61 -10.72
CA GLY A 131 7.07 5.16 -9.59
C GLY A 131 6.50 6.46 -9.02
N ASN A 132 5.32 6.89 -9.47
CA ASN A 132 4.61 8.08 -8.99
C ASN A 132 3.77 7.81 -7.72
N ILE A 133 3.82 6.61 -7.17
CA ILE A 133 3.31 6.24 -5.85
C ILE A 133 4.40 5.44 -5.16
N LEU A 134 4.77 5.83 -3.96
CA LEU A 134 5.85 5.20 -3.18
C LEU A 134 5.35 3.97 -2.42
N MET A 135 4.09 4.01 -1.97
CA MET A 135 3.50 2.95 -1.17
C MET A 135 2.02 2.80 -1.48
N ILE A 136 1.58 1.54 -1.58
CA ILE A 136 0.16 1.20 -1.57
C ILE A 136 -0.15 0.43 -0.29
N THR A 137 -1.20 0.85 0.42
CA THR A 137 -1.82 0.07 1.49
C THR A 137 -3.04 -0.66 0.94
N ALA A 138 -3.15 -1.97 1.15
CA ALA A 138 -4.19 -2.77 0.51
C ALA A 138 -4.77 -3.84 1.43
N THR A 139 -5.98 -4.27 1.12
CA THR A 139 -6.54 -5.51 1.66
C THR A 139 -5.99 -6.71 0.89
N PRO A 140 -5.99 -7.93 1.48
CA PRO A 140 -5.53 -9.14 0.81
C PRO A 140 -6.18 -9.41 -0.56
N SER A 141 -7.38 -8.88 -0.80
CA SER A 141 -8.07 -9.01 -2.10
C SER A 141 -7.29 -8.42 -3.29
N LEU A 142 -6.32 -7.51 -3.06
CA LEU A 142 -5.42 -7.01 -4.10
C LEU A 142 -4.55 -8.12 -4.72
N MET A 143 -4.31 -9.20 -4.00
CA MET A 143 -3.50 -10.33 -4.50
C MET A 143 -4.13 -11.01 -5.72
N TYR A 144 -5.46 -10.98 -5.79
CA TYR A 144 -6.22 -11.62 -6.84
C TYR A 144 -6.50 -10.61 -7.96
N GLY A 145 -5.93 -10.83 -9.12
CA GLY A 145 -6.23 -10.07 -10.34
C GLY A 145 -5.33 -8.87 -10.65
N VAL A 146 -4.40 -8.49 -9.79
CA VAL A 146 -3.50 -7.36 -10.04
C VAL A 146 -2.03 -7.80 -9.93
N ASN A 147 -1.24 -7.48 -10.95
CA ASN A 147 0.21 -7.70 -10.91
C ASN A 147 0.93 -6.40 -10.52
N LEU A 148 1.17 -6.21 -9.23
CA LEU A 148 1.95 -5.10 -8.69
C LEU A 148 3.19 -5.67 -7.99
N PRO A 149 4.31 -5.80 -8.70
CA PRO A 149 5.57 -6.18 -8.10
C PRO A 149 6.10 -5.02 -7.25
N SER A 150 6.70 -5.34 -6.11
CA SER A 150 7.32 -4.38 -5.21
C SER A 150 8.63 -4.94 -4.66
N LYS A 151 9.60 -4.07 -4.37
CA LYS A 151 10.83 -4.53 -3.69
C LYS A 151 10.54 -4.95 -2.26
N THR A 152 9.63 -4.26 -1.59
CA THR A 152 9.29 -4.49 -0.19
C THR A 152 7.79 -4.74 -0.02
N VAL A 153 7.45 -5.80 0.69
CA VAL A 153 6.08 -6.10 1.10
C VAL A 153 6.02 -6.17 2.62
N VAL A 154 5.05 -5.50 3.19
CA VAL A 154 4.74 -5.53 4.62
C VAL A 154 3.41 -6.22 4.83
N ILE A 155 3.36 -7.25 5.64
CA ILE A 155 2.12 -7.89 6.10
C ILE A 155 1.95 -7.46 7.56
N ARG A 156 1.13 -6.40 7.79
CA ARG A 156 0.94 -5.82 9.12
C ARG A 156 0.06 -6.70 10.00
N ASP A 157 -1.02 -7.21 9.41
CA ASP A 157 -2.02 -7.98 10.15
C ASP A 157 -1.95 -9.45 9.71
N HIS A 158 -1.62 -10.32 10.66
CA HIS A 158 -1.57 -11.77 10.45
C HIS A 158 -2.89 -12.45 10.80
N THR A 159 -3.92 -11.69 11.17
CA THR A 159 -5.27 -12.18 11.48
C THR A 159 -6.31 -11.46 10.64
N ARG A 160 -7.41 -12.15 10.34
CA ARG A 160 -8.61 -11.60 9.74
C ARG A 160 -9.83 -11.92 10.62
N TRP A 161 -10.80 -11.03 10.61
CA TRP A 161 -12.08 -11.27 11.29
C TRP A 161 -12.99 -12.15 10.42
N THR A 162 -13.55 -13.19 11.01
CA THR A 162 -14.52 -14.08 10.41
C THR A 162 -15.78 -14.13 11.29
N SER A 163 -16.82 -14.85 10.86
CA SER A 163 -18.00 -15.13 11.68
C SER A 163 -17.66 -15.80 13.03
N ASN A 164 -16.54 -16.51 13.09
CA ASN A 164 -16.05 -17.22 14.29
C ASN A 164 -14.98 -16.41 15.05
N GLY A 165 -14.90 -15.09 14.83
CA GLY A 165 -13.92 -14.21 15.47
C GLY A 165 -12.61 -14.09 14.69
N PRO A 166 -11.53 -13.58 15.35
CA PRO A 166 -10.24 -13.41 14.70
C PRO A 166 -9.59 -14.76 14.40
N GLN A 167 -9.25 -14.96 13.15
CA GLN A 167 -8.56 -16.17 12.67
C GLN A 167 -7.25 -15.78 11.99
N PRO A 168 -6.19 -16.61 12.08
CA PRO A 168 -4.99 -16.42 11.30
C PRO A 168 -5.31 -16.32 9.81
N ILE A 169 -4.54 -15.52 9.07
CA ILE A 169 -4.65 -15.52 7.61
C ILE A 169 -4.21 -16.90 7.07
N PRO A 170 -4.88 -17.43 6.04
CA PRO A 170 -4.46 -18.68 5.42
C PRO A 170 -3.02 -18.60 4.91
N VAL A 171 -2.29 -19.71 5.00
CA VAL A 171 -0.91 -19.81 4.49
C VAL A 171 -0.86 -19.41 3.01
N PHE A 172 -1.84 -19.85 2.23
CA PHE A 172 -1.95 -19.49 0.82
C PHE A 172 -2.01 -17.97 0.61
N ASP A 173 -2.83 -17.25 1.38
CA ASP A 173 -2.93 -15.79 1.31
C ASP A 173 -1.59 -15.13 1.68
N TYR A 174 -0.93 -15.64 2.72
CA TYR A 174 0.39 -15.16 3.13
C TYR A 174 1.43 -15.33 2.01
N GLU A 175 1.49 -16.51 1.37
CA GLU A 175 2.41 -16.78 0.28
C GLU A 175 2.11 -15.90 -0.96
N GLN A 176 0.84 -15.67 -1.28
CA GLN A 176 0.44 -14.76 -2.35
C GLN A 176 0.84 -13.29 -2.08
N MET A 177 0.70 -12.81 -0.83
CA MET A 177 1.14 -11.48 -0.43
C MET A 177 2.66 -11.37 -0.47
N SER A 178 3.37 -12.30 0.17
CA SER A 178 4.83 -12.31 0.21
C SER A 178 5.44 -12.50 -1.19
N GLY A 179 4.74 -13.23 -2.05
CA GLY A 179 5.09 -13.45 -3.45
C GLY A 179 5.16 -12.18 -4.31
N ARG A 180 4.61 -11.06 -3.84
CA ARG A 180 4.73 -9.75 -4.51
C ARG A 180 6.07 -9.05 -4.25
N ALA A 181 6.83 -9.49 -3.26
CA ALA A 181 8.14 -8.93 -2.95
C ALA A 181 9.22 -9.41 -3.93
N GLY A 182 10.24 -8.59 -4.15
CA GLY A 182 11.45 -9.00 -4.86
C GLY A 182 11.29 -9.17 -6.37
N ARG A 183 10.43 -8.37 -6.98
CA ARG A 183 10.26 -8.36 -8.45
C ARG A 183 10.64 -7.02 -9.03
#